data_29fca0c949fd4278a9f803cda677a03c
#
_entry.id   29fca0c949fd4278a9f803cda677a03c
#
_cell.length_a   1.000
_cell.length_b   1.000
_cell.length_c   1.000
_cell.angle_alpha   90.00
_cell.angle_beta   90.00
_cell.angle_gamma   90.00
#
_symmetry.space_group_name_H-M   'P 1'
#
loop_
_entity.id
_entity.type
_entity.pdbx_description
1 polymer ?
#
loop_
_entity_poly.entity_id
_entity_poly.type
_entity_poly.pdbx_seq_one_letter_code
_entity_poly.pdbx_strand_id
1 'polypeptide(L)'
;MRHFFRTQLTQGDVLRQADEFFRTISMEREGHTAKSRTYSGTLGTLELSVKAEGGHYTFVEVMTDQMGESRLDRNAKKFFVELHRAAEPAHRIEAAY
;
A
#
# COMPACT_ATOMS: atom_id res chain seq x y z
N MET A 1 1.62 5.20 13.51
CA MET A 1 1.41 3.74 13.50
C MET A 1 2.14 3.12 12.33
N ARG A 2 2.77 1.98 12.55
CA ARG A 2 3.50 1.26 11.49
C ARG A 2 2.75 0.01 11.09
N HIS A 3 2.66 -0.22 9.78
CA HIS A 3 2.02 -1.40 9.21
C HIS A 3 2.97 -2.05 8.22
N PHE A 4 2.98 -3.37 8.17
CA PHE A 4 3.85 -4.14 7.29
C PHE A 4 3.05 -5.09 6.43
N PHE A 5 3.54 -5.32 5.22
CA PHE A 5 2.94 -6.30 4.33
C PHE A 5 3.99 -6.82 3.36
N ARG A 6 3.90 -8.09 3.03
CA ARG A 6 4.77 -8.71 2.02
C ARG A 6 3.93 -9.16 0.85
N THR A 7 4.38 -8.86 -0.35
CA THR A 7 3.64 -9.20 -1.57
C THR A 7 4.58 -9.68 -2.66
N GLN A 8 4.04 -10.45 -3.60
CA GLN A 8 4.78 -10.88 -4.77
C GLN A 8 4.76 -9.85 -5.90
N LEU A 9 4.00 -8.77 -5.75
CA LEU A 9 4.02 -7.68 -6.71
C LEU A 9 5.39 -7.01 -6.73
N THR A 10 5.77 -6.45 -7.87
CA THR A 10 7.03 -5.70 -7.96
C THR A 10 6.92 -4.41 -7.17
N GLN A 11 8.07 -3.83 -6.85
CA GLN A 11 8.09 -2.54 -6.16
C GLN A 11 7.35 -1.48 -6.96
N GLY A 12 7.55 -1.45 -8.28
CA GLY A 12 6.84 -0.50 -9.15
C GLY A 12 5.34 -0.69 -9.13
N ASP A 13 4.88 -1.94 -9.12
CA ASP A 13 3.45 -2.23 -9.06
C ASP A 13 2.84 -1.77 -7.74
N VAL A 14 3.55 -2.00 -6.63
CA VAL A 14 3.06 -1.54 -5.33
C VAL A 14 2.93 -0.03 -5.30
N LEU A 15 3.93 0.69 -5.81
CA LEU A 15 3.90 2.15 -5.82
C LEU A 15 2.78 2.69 -6.70
N ARG A 16 2.55 2.06 -7.87
CA ARG A 16 1.46 2.46 -8.76
C ARG A 16 0.10 2.21 -8.10
N GLN A 17 -0.07 1.07 -7.46
CA GLN A 17 -1.30 0.74 -6.74
C GLN A 17 -1.54 1.74 -5.61
N ALA A 18 -0.48 2.13 -4.92
CA ALA A 18 -0.59 3.11 -3.85
C ALA A 18 -1.05 4.47 -4.38
N ASP A 19 -0.47 4.93 -5.50
CA ASP A 19 -0.87 6.19 -6.09
C ASP A 19 -2.36 6.19 -6.44
N GLU A 20 -2.87 5.09 -6.99
CA GLU A 20 -4.28 4.97 -7.31
C GLU A 20 -5.16 4.91 -6.07
N PHE A 21 -4.80 4.05 -5.11
CA PHE A 21 -5.62 3.83 -3.93
C PHE A 21 -5.76 5.09 -3.09
N PHE A 22 -4.64 5.74 -2.77
CA PHE A 22 -4.69 6.90 -1.89
C PHE A 22 -5.31 8.12 -2.56
N ARG A 23 -5.28 8.19 -3.88
CA ARG A 23 -6.02 9.22 -4.61
C ARG A 23 -7.53 9.03 -4.44
N THR A 24 -8.02 7.78 -4.42
CA THR A 24 -9.46 7.52 -4.26
C THR A 24 -10.00 7.96 -2.90
N ILE A 25 -9.15 8.08 -1.91
CA ILE A 25 -9.55 8.57 -0.58
C ILE A 25 -9.11 10.02 -0.37
N SER A 26 -8.91 10.74 -1.46
CA SER A 26 -8.65 12.19 -1.48
C SER A 26 -7.35 12.58 -0.80
N MET A 27 -6.33 11.73 -0.89
CA MET A 27 -5.00 12.08 -0.41
C MET A 27 -4.15 12.55 -1.59
N GLU A 28 -3.34 13.57 -1.34
CA GLU A 28 -2.43 14.10 -2.34
C GLU A 28 -1.02 13.56 -2.12
N ARG A 29 -0.36 13.22 -3.22
CA ARG A 29 1.03 12.81 -3.16
C ARG A 29 1.92 14.04 -3.01
N GLU A 30 2.59 14.18 -1.88
CA GLU A 30 3.46 15.31 -1.61
C GLU A 30 4.92 15.04 -1.94
N GLY A 31 5.34 13.78 -1.93
CA GLY A 31 6.70 13.44 -2.21
C GLY A 31 6.82 12.02 -2.72
N HIS A 32 7.92 11.76 -3.43
CA HIS A 32 8.19 10.43 -3.93
C HIS A 32 9.67 10.24 -4.21
N THR A 33 10.10 8.99 -4.08
CA THR A 33 11.41 8.56 -4.55
C THR A 33 11.18 7.29 -5.38
N ALA A 34 12.25 6.67 -5.84
CA ALA A 34 12.10 5.39 -6.56
C ALA A 34 11.48 4.30 -5.69
N LYS A 35 11.50 4.44 -4.36
CA LYS A 35 11.06 3.41 -3.43
C LYS A 35 10.11 3.91 -2.35
N SER A 36 9.60 5.12 -2.46
CA SER A 36 8.72 5.66 -1.43
C SER A 36 7.69 6.63 -1.99
N ARG A 37 6.64 6.82 -1.20
CA ARG A 37 5.58 7.79 -1.47
C ARG A 37 5.13 8.42 -0.16
N THR A 38 4.88 9.72 -0.19
CA THR A 38 4.29 10.44 0.94
C THR A 38 2.96 11.02 0.49
N TYR A 39 1.91 10.74 1.23
CA TYR A 39 0.56 11.25 0.93
C TYR A 39 0.03 12.02 2.12
N SER A 40 -0.75 13.06 1.86
CA SER A 40 -1.42 13.80 2.91
C SER A 40 -2.85 14.15 2.51
N GLY A 41 -3.68 14.38 3.51
CA GLY A 41 -5.09 14.73 3.32
C GLY A 41 -5.76 14.97 4.66
N THR A 42 -7.10 15.04 4.65
CA THR A 42 -7.84 15.31 5.89
C THR A 42 -7.70 14.22 6.93
N LEU A 43 -7.35 12.99 6.50
CA LEU A 43 -7.18 11.88 7.45
C LEU A 43 -5.83 11.91 8.16
N GLY A 44 -4.86 12.65 7.63
CA GLY A 44 -3.52 12.72 8.18
C GLY A 44 -2.46 12.54 7.11
N THR A 45 -1.25 12.19 7.53
CA THR A 45 -0.12 11.97 6.64
C THR A 45 0.33 10.52 6.71
N LEU A 46 0.67 9.97 5.55
CA LEU A 46 1.08 8.57 5.42
C LEU A 46 2.33 8.50 4.55
N GLU A 47 3.31 7.73 5.02
CA GLU A 47 4.52 7.47 4.24
C GLU A 47 4.60 5.98 3.95
N LEU A 48 4.78 5.63 2.69
CA LEU A 48 4.89 4.25 2.24
C LEU A 48 6.26 4.03 1.63
N SER A 49 6.91 2.94 2.00
CA SER A 49 8.18 2.55 1.40
C SER A 49 8.16 1.09 0.99
N VAL A 50 8.96 0.75 -0.01
CA VAL A 50 9.08 -0.62 -0.51
C VAL A 50 10.53 -0.99 -0.62
N LYS A 51 10.81 -2.30 -0.43
CA LYS A 51 12.15 -2.84 -0.69
C LYS A 51 12.03 -4.30 -1.09
N ALA A 52 13.01 -4.79 -1.84
CA ALA A 52 13.07 -6.21 -2.18
C ALA A 52 13.43 -7.01 -0.93
N GLU A 53 12.77 -8.16 -0.76
CA GLU A 53 13.05 -9.04 0.36
C GLU A 53 13.05 -10.48 -0.13
N GLY A 54 14.15 -11.17 0.07
CA GLY A 54 14.26 -12.59 -0.27
C GLY A 54 14.16 -12.94 -1.74
N GLY A 55 14.32 -11.97 -2.64
CA GLY A 55 14.33 -12.21 -4.08
C GLY A 55 12.96 -12.40 -4.71
N HIS A 56 11.95 -12.80 -3.96
CA HIS A 56 10.62 -13.08 -4.48
C HIS A 56 9.53 -12.15 -3.93
N TYR A 57 9.85 -11.39 -2.92
CA TYR A 57 8.85 -10.57 -2.24
C TYR A 57 9.26 -9.11 -2.22
N THR A 58 8.24 -8.26 -2.21
CA THR A 58 8.40 -6.85 -1.92
C THR A 58 7.88 -6.62 -0.52
N PHE A 59 8.72 -6.04 0.33
CA PHE A 59 8.34 -5.65 1.68
C PHE A 59 7.77 -4.24 1.62
N VAL A 60 6.55 -4.08 2.12
CA VAL A 60 5.83 -2.80 2.12
C VAL A 60 5.70 -2.34 3.56
N GLU A 61 6.15 -1.13 3.83
CA GLU A 61 5.99 -0.52 5.14
C GLU A 61 5.19 0.76 4.98
N VAL A 62 4.18 0.93 5.83
CA VAL A 62 3.35 2.13 5.86
C VAL A 62 3.43 2.73 7.24
N MET A 63 3.77 4.02 7.31
CA MET A 63 3.80 4.79 8.55
C MET A 63 2.74 5.87 8.48
N THR A 64 1.87 5.93 9.48
CA THR A 64 0.91 7.01 9.59
C THR A 64 1.27 7.91 10.76
N ASP A 65 0.81 9.16 10.73
CA ASP A 65 0.97 10.08 11.84
C ASP A 65 -0.13 9.94 12.88
N GLN A 66 -0.92 8.86 12.80
CA GLN A 66 -2.03 8.59 13.69
C GLN A 66 -1.63 7.52 14.71
N MET A 67 -2.44 7.42 15.77
CA MET A 67 -2.19 6.46 16.86
C MET A 67 -3.16 5.29 16.73
N GLY A 68 -2.87 4.35 15.85
CA GLY A 68 -3.62 3.10 15.69
C GLY A 68 -5.14 3.24 15.58
N GLU A 69 -5.80 2.37 14.83
CA GLU A 69 -7.27 2.31 14.71
C GLU A 69 -7.93 3.59 14.16
N SER A 70 -7.14 4.56 13.68
CA SER A 70 -7.68 5.73 13.00
C SER A 70 -8.25 5.33 11.63
N ARG A 71 -9.02 6.25 11.02
CA ARG A 71 -9.52 6.02 9.67
C ARG A 71 -8.38 5.84 8.68
N LEU A 72 -7.29 6.57 8.87
CA LEU A 72 -6.11 6.43 8.02
C LEU A 72 -5.48 5.05 8.18
N ASP A 73 -5.35 4.56 9.41
CA ASP A 73 -4.81 3.24 9.67
C ASP A 73 -5.69 2.14 9.07
N ARG A 74 -7.01 2.30 9.15
CA ARG A 74 -7.93 1.35 8.52
C ARG A 74 -7.77 1.35 6.99
N ASN A 75 -7.55 2.51 6.41
CA ASN A 75 -7.32 2.58 4.97
C ASN A 75 -5.98 1.97 4.57
N ALA A 76 -4.96 2.08 5.42
CA ALA A 76 -3.70 1.39 5.17
C ALA A 76 -3.91 -0.12 5.10
N LYS A 77 -4.73 -0.66 6.00
CA LYS A 77 -5.06 -2.10 5.98
C LYS A 77 -5.86 -2.47 4.73
N LYS A 78 -6.80 -1.62 4.31
CA LYS A 78 -7.54 -1.85 3.06
C LYS A 78 -6.62 -1.85 1.86
N PHE A 79 -5.62 -0.99 1.86
CA PHE A 79 -4.63 -0.97 0.79
C PHE A 79 -3.90 -2.31 0.71
N PHE A 80 -3.52 -2.88 1.84
CA PHE A 80 -2.87 -4.19 1.85
C PHE A 80 -3.79 -5.27 1.27
N VAL A 81 -5.08 -5.21 1.56
CA VAL A 81 -6.05 -6.14 0.96
C VAL A 81 -6.09 -5.98 -0.56
N GLU A 82 -6.04 -4.75 -1.06
CA GLU A 82 -6.01 -4.50 -2.50
C GLU A 82 -4.73 -5.04 -3.13
N LEU A 83 -3.58 -4.92 -2.44
CA LEU A 83 -2.34 -5.51 -2.92
C LEU A 83 -2.46 -7.03 -3.01
N HIS A 84 -3.06 -7.65 -2.01
CA HIS A 84 -3.26 -9.10 -2.01
C HIS A 84 -4.10 -9.53 -3.19
N ARG A 85 -5.20 -8.84 -3.46
CA ARG A 85 -6.07 -9.14 -4.60
C ARG A 85 -5.35 -8.98 -5.93
N ALA A 86 -4.55 -7.94 -6.06
CA ALA A 86 -3.80 -7.68 -7.27
C ALA A 86 -2.75 -8.76 -7.52
N ALA A 87 -2.20 -9.33 -6.45
CA ALA A 87 -1.17 -10.36 -6.58
C ALA A 87 -1.75 -11.73 -6.95
N GLU A 88 -3.05 -11.96 -6.76
CA GLU A 88 -3.66 -13.27 -6.98
C GLU A 88 -4.91 -13.23 -7.88
N PRO A 89 -4.88 -12.53 -9.03
CA PRO A 89 -6.05 -12.49 -9.89
C PRO A 89 -6.38 -13.86 -10.50
N ALA A 90 -5.37 -14.66 -10.81
CA ALA A 90 -5.59 -15.98 -11.38
C ALA A 90 -6.25 -16.91 -10.37
N HIS A 91 -5.90 -16.79 -9.10
CA HIS A 91 -6.51 -17.59 -8.04
C HIS A 91 -8.01 -17.29 -7.92
N ARG A 92 -8.37 -16.01 -8.02
CA ARG A 92 -9.78 -15.63 -7.97
C ARG A 92 -10.57 -16.14 -9.18
N ILE A 93 -9.93 -16.13 -10.34
CA ILE A 93 -10.56 -16.65 -11.55
C ILE A 93 -10.83 -18.14 -11.41
N GLU A 94 -9.88 -18.88 -10.87
CA GLU A 94 -10.07 -20.31 -10.63
C GLU A 94 -11.19 -20.58 -9.64
N ALA A 95 -11.29 -19.75 -8.62
CA ALA A 95 -12.35 -19.91 -7.62
C ALA A 95 -13.74 -19.66 -8.21
N ALA A 96 -13.84 -18.99 -9.33
CA ALA A 96 -15.11 -18.71 -9.98
C ALA A 96 -15.66 -19.90 -10.76
N TYR A 97 -14.82 -20.88 -11.01
CA TYR A 97 -15.24 -22.09 -11.70
C TYR A 97 -15.70 -23.15 -10.72
#